data_d7670b038e31dd560f85415a92daf9a7
#
_entry.id   d7670b038e31dd560f85415a92daf9a7
#
_cell.length_a   1.000
_cell.length_b   1.000
_cell.length_c   1.000
_cell.angle_alpha   90.00
_cell.angle_beta   90.00
_cell.angle_gamma   90.00
#
_symmetry.space_group_name_H-M   'P 1'
#
loop_
_entity.id
_entity.type
_entity.pdbx_description
1 polymer ?
#
loop_
_entity_poly.entity_id
_entity_poly.type
_entity_poly.pdbx_seq_one_letter_code
_entity_poly.pdbx_strand_id
1 'polypeptide(L)'
;VTAARLLFALFLSVAAPLSLTPAQAAPAQGTDYSLINPPQAPTTVGKVEVIEFFSYGCPHCYHLSPLLTQWHKTELPANAVLIKVPVSFGRREWGQLVRAYYTLEALGELERLDAKLFDAIHAKHQQLFDLDSLVGWAAENGIDASKFRAQFTSPEISAKAMRADQLSRDYKINGVPTLTVAGKYRAIGKDFPDMLRITRELVEQETAN
;
A
#
# COMPACT_ATOMS: atom_id res chain seq x y z
N VAL A 1 19.64 -67.68 50.20
CA VAL A 1 20.38 -67.15 49.05
C VAL A 1 19.41 -66.40 48.20
N THR A 2 19.33 -65.05 48.37
CA THR A 2 18.41 -64.16 47.65
C THR A 2 19.20 -63.22 46.75
N ALA A 3 19.11 -63.39 45.45
CA ALA A 3 19.78 -62.58 44.45
C ALA A 3 18.89 -61.32 44.14
N ALA A 4 19.41 -60.13 44.45
CA ALA A 4 18.79 -58.85 44.09
C ALA A 4 19.16 -58.51 42.62
N ARG A 5 18.16 -58.35 41.75
CA ARG A 5 18.33 -57.85 40.38
C ARG A 5 18.16 -56.34 40.38
N LEU A 6 19.27 -55.61 40.14
CA LEU A 6 19.24 -54.17 39.85
C LEU A 6 18.81 -53.98 38.37
N LEU A 7 17.69 -53.32 38.19
CA LEU A 7 17.26 -52.83 36.90
C LEU A 7 17.83 -51.42 36.69
N PHE A 8 18.80 -51.27 35.77
CA PHE A 8 19.32 -50.00 35.33
C PHE A 8 18.39 -49.45 34.24
N ALA A 9 17.59 -48.46 34.54
CA ALA A 9 16.78 -47.73 33.59
C ALA A 9 17.64 -46.74 32.80
N LEU A 10 17.88 -46.99 31.53
CA LEU A 10 18.60 -46.12 30.60
C LEU A 10 17.64 -45.03 30.15
N PHE A 11 17.78 -43.83 30.69
CA PHE A 11 17.08 -42.61 30.17
C PHE A 11 17.74 -42.15 28.87
N LEU A 12 17.10 -42.42 27.74
CA LEU A 12 17.51 -41.94 26.43
C LEU A 12 16.98 -40.51 26.28
N SER A 13 17.81 -39.48 26.56
CA SER A 13 17.50 -38.09 26.34
C SER A 13 17.47 -37.80 24.84
N VAL A 14 16.30 -37.68 24.25
CA VAL A 14 16.11 -37.20 22.86
C VAL A 14 16.30 -35.69 22.86
N ALA A 15 17.50 -35.23 22.46
CA ALA A 15 17.75 -33.83 22.18
C ALA A 15 17.07 -33.45 20.87
N ALA A 16 15.96 -32.72 20.94
CA ALA A 16 15.32 -32.14 19.76
C ALA A 16 16.26 -31.06 19.18
N PRO A 17 16.52 -31.07 17.86
CA PRO A 17 17.31 -30.01 17.23
C PRO A 17 16.54 -28.69 17.31
N LEU A 18 17.09 -27.69 18.02
CA LEU A 18 16.64 -26.30 17.90
C LEU A 18 16.97 -25.83 16.49
N SER A 19 15.96 -25.75 15.63
CA SER A 19 16.06 -25.09 14.32
C SER A 19 16.23 -23.60 14.56
N LEU A 20 17.46 -23.11 14.52
CA LEU A 20 17.78 -21.68 14.44
C LEU A 20 17.32 -21.18 13.07
N THR A 21 16.11 -20.63 12.99
CA THR A 21 15.72 -19.79 11.84
C THR A 21 16.69 -18.59 11.81
N PRO A 22 17.35 -18.32 10.69
CA PRO A 22 18.21 -17.15 10.58
C PRO A 22 17.33 -15.91 10.84
N ALA A 23 17.66 -15.14 11.88
CA ALA A 23 17.04 -13.84 12.13
C ALA A 23 17.35 -12.97 10.91
N GLN A 24 16.32 -12.57 10.18
CA GLN A 24 16.45 -11.64 9.08
C GLN A 24 16.96 -10.32 9.66
N ALA A 25 18.03 -9.75 9.08
CA ALA A 25 18.59 -8.48 9.54
C ALA A 25 17.51 -7.39 9.41
N ALA A 26 17.38 -6.56 10.44
CA ALA A 26 16.44 -5.43 10.41
C ALA A 26 16.76 -4.48 9.25
N PRO A 27 15.74 -3.80 8.68
CA PRO A 27 15.96 -2.87 7.58
C PRO A 27 16.98 -1.78 7.92
N ALA A 28 17.89 -1.49 7.00
CA ALA A 28 18.97 -0.54 7.19
C ALA A 28 18.66 0.81 6.53
N GLN A 29 18.87 1.90 7.28
CA GLN A 29 18.71 3.25 6.74
C GLN A 29 19.72 3.51 5.61
N GLY A 30 19.26 4.13 4.54
CA GLY A 30 20.08 4.47 3.37
C GLY A 30 20.12 3.37 2.32
N THR A 31 19.87 2.10 2.70
CA THR A 31 19.80 0.95 1.79
C THR A 31 18.34 0.53 1.58
N ASP A 32 17.65 0.22 2.67
CA ASP A 32 16.29 -0.33 2.63
C ASP A 32 15.23 0.75 2.84
N TYR A 33 15.58 1.84 3.51
CA TYR A 33 14.67 2.97 3.68
C TYR A 33 15.39 4.31 3.83
N SER A 34 14.67 5.39 3.56
CA SER A 34 15.07 6.76 3.93
C SER A 34 14.10 7.35 4.95
N LEU A 35 14.58 8.30 5.76
CA LEU A 35 13.72 9.00 6.72
C LEU A 35 12.91 10.10 6.02
N ILE A 36 11.66 10.26 6.46
CA ILE A 36 10.83 11.41 6.14
C ILE A 36 11.12 12.48 7.19
N ASN A 37 11.58 13.64 6.76
CA ASN A 37 11.98 14.73 7.65
C ASN A 37 11.32 16.07 7.21
N PRO A 38 10.50 16.70 8.08
CA PRO A 38 10.08 16.19 9.39
C PRO A 38 9.17 14.98 9.28
N PRO A 39 9.11 14.09 10.31
CA PRO A 39 8.16 12.98 10.33
C PRO A 39 6.73 13.52 10.36
N GLN A 40 5.82 12.80 9.71
CA GLN A 40 4.42 13.15 9.62
C GLN A 40 3.61 12.42 10.69
N ALA A 41 2.66 13.12 11.30
CA ALA A 41 1.80 12.50 12.30
C ALA A 41 0.79 11.55 11.64
N PRO A 42 0.53 10.36 12.23
CA PRO A 42 -0.50 9.45 11.73
C PRO A 42 -1.89 10.07 11.89
N THR A 43 -2.79 9.74 10.98
CA THR A 43 -4.20 10.15 10.99
C THR A 43 -5.11 9.07 11.58
N THR A 44 -4.65 7.81 11.58
CA THR A 44 -5.38 6.65 12.10
C THR A 44 -4.90 6.29 13.50
N VAL A 45 -5.75 6.47 14.49
CA VAL A 45 -5.41 6.18 15.88
C VAL A 45 -5.21 4.67 16.10
N GLY A 46 -4.12 4.31 16.77
CA GLY A 46 -3.84 2.92 17.19
C GLY A 46 -3.44 1.96 16.07
N LYS A 47 -3.13 2.48 14.88
CA LYS A 47 -2.64 1.69 13.74
C LYS A 47 -1.33 2.26 13.20
N VAL A 48 -0.48 1.38 12.69
CA VAL A 48 0.67 1.79 11.87
C VAL A 48 0.17 2.06 10.45
N GLU A 49 0.27 3.31 10.00
CA GLU A 49 -0.13 3.67 8.65
C GLU A 49 0.94 3.28 7.64
N VAL A 50 0.54 2.51 6.63
CA VAL A 50 1.26 2.32 5.38
C VAL A 50 0.55 3.16 4.33
N ILE A 51 1.23 4.14 3.73
CA ILE A 51 0.65 4.97 2.67
C ILE A 51 1.31 4.63 1.35
N GLU A 52 0.48 4.24 0.37
CA GLU A 52 0.87 4.19 -1.04
C GLU A 52 0.57 5.54 -1.69
N PHE A 53 1.60 6.27 -2.10
CA PHE A 53 1.45 7.36 -3.05
C PHE A 53 1.54 6.80 -4.47
N PHE A 54 0.52 7.06 -5.29
CA PHE A 54 0.41 6.46 -6.62
C PHE A 54 -0.26 7.38 -7.64
N SER A 55 -0.28 6.98 -8.91
CA SER A 55 -1.16 7.56 -9.92
C SER A 55 -1.63 6.48 -10.89
N TYR A 56 -2.91 6.53 -11.28
CA TYR A 56 -3.41 5.67 -12.36
C TYR A 56 -2.67 5.89 -13.69
N GLY A 57 -2.09 7.09 -13.92
CA GLY A 57 -1.30 7.36 -15.11
C GLY A 57 0.14 6.82 -15.08
N CYS A 58 0.55 6.16 -13.98
CA CYS A 58 1.90 5.65 -13.82
C CYS A 58 1.98 4.13 -14.12
N PRO A 59 2.78 3.69 -15.13
CA PRO A 59 2.90 2.28 -15.46
C PRO A 59 3.55 1.45 -14.35
N HIS A 60 4.46 2.02 -13.55
CA HIS A 60 5.04 1.33 -12.40
C HIS A 60 4.01 1.10 -11.29
N CYS A 61 3.07 2.03 -11.08
CA CYS A 61 1.95 1.86 -10.14
C CYS A 61 1.00 0.75 -10.63
N TYR A 62 0.75 0.69 -11.94
CA TYR A 62 -0.01 -0.41 -12.53
C TYR A 62 0.61 -1.77 -12.23
N HIS A 63 1.93 -1.91 -12.38
CA HIS A 63 2.65 -3.15 -12.10
C HIS A 63 2.69 -3.49 -10.60
N LEU A 64 2.79 -2.50 -9.72
CA LEU A 64 2.75 -2.72 -8.26
C LEU A 64 1.36 -3.10 -7.77
N SER A 65 0.29 -2.55 -8.33
CA SER A 65 -1.08 -2.65 -7.82
C SER A 65 -1.55 -4.09 -7.51
N PRO A 66 -1.39 -5.11 -8.38
CA PRO A 66 -1.76 -6.47 -8.07
C PRO A 66 -0.93 -7.08 -6.93
N LEU A 67 0.37 -6.77 -6.87
CA LEU A 67 1.28 -7.25 -5.81
C LEU A 67 0.91 -6.63 -4.46
N LEU A 68 0.65 -5.33 -4.43
CA LEU A 68 0.23 -4.61 -3.22
C LEU A 68 -1.14 -5.10 -2.72
N THR A 69 -2.06 -5.38 -3.64
CA THR A 69 -3.38 -5.93 -3.30
C THR A 69 -3.25 -7.32 -2.66
N GLN A 70 -2.40 -8.18 -3.19
CA GLN A 70 -2.12 -9.49 -2.61
C GLN A 70 -1.44 -9.35 -1.24
N TRP A 71 -0.38 -8.56 -1.16
CA TRP A 71 0.35 -8.29 0.07
C TRP A 71 -0.55 -7.72 1.18
N HIS A 72 -1.43 -6.78 0.85
CA HIS A 72 -2.40 -6.23 1.79
C HIS A 72 -3.30 -7.30 2.40
N LYS A 73 -3.73 -8.29 1.59
CA LYS A 73 -4.62 -9.37 2.04
C LYS A 73 -3.92 -10.43 2.87
N THR A 74 -2.64 -10.68 2.64
CA THR A 74 -1.95 -11.86 3.18
C THR A 74 -0.79 -11.55 4.12
N GLU A 75 -0.23 -10.34 4.04
CA GLU A 75 1.03 -10.03 4.73
C GLU A 75 0.97 -8.74 5.56
N LEU A 76 -0.03 -7.85 5.34
CA LEU A 76 -0.14 -6.63 6.15
C LEU A 76 -0.49 -7.01 7.59
N PRO A 77 0.33 -6.62 8.59
CA PRO A 77 0.05 -6.92 10.00
C PRO A 77 -1.31 -6.35 10.44
N ALA A 78 -2.02 -7.06 11.33
CA ALA A 78 -3.39 -6.71 11.76
C ALA A 78 -3.48 -5.34 12.46
N ASN A 79 -2.39 -4.86 13.01
CA ASN A 79 -2.26 -3.55 13.65
C ASN A 79 -1.83 -2.43 12.69
N ALA A 80 -1.69 -2.72 11.40
CA ALA A 80 -1.43 -1.73 10.36
C ALA A 80 -2.69 -1.45 9.51
N VAL A 81 -2.63 -0.39 8.72
CA VAL A 81 -3.64 -0.01 7.73
C VAL A 81 -2.96 0.47 6.47
N LEU A 82 -3.44 0.02 5.31
CA LEU A 82 -3.00 0.53 4.01
C LEU A 82 -3.92 1.68 3.58
N ILE A 83 -3.33 2.83 3.30
CA ILE A 83 -4.00 4.02 2.78
C ILE A 83 -3.44 4.31 1.39
N LYS A 84 -4.31 4.45 0.39
CA LYS A 84 -3.91 4.82 -0.97
C LYS A 84 -4.14 6.32 -1.17
N VAL A 85 -3.11 7.01 -1.64
CA VAL A 85 -3.14 8.45 -1.89
C VAL A 85 -2.75 8.72 -3.34
N PRO A 86 -3.73 9.02 -4.21
CA PRO A 86 -3.44 9.37 -5.59
C PRO A 86 -2.81 10.77 -5.65
N VAL A 87 -1.79 10.96 -6.52
CA VAL A 87 -1.08 12.23 -6.66
C VAL A 87 -1.06 12.71 -8.10
N SER A 88 -1.12 14.04 -8.27
CA SER A 88 -1.10 14.67 -9.59
C SER A 88 0.28 15.18 -10.02
N PHE A 89 1.15 15.55 -9.07
CA PHE A 89 2.37 16.33 -9.29
C PHE A 89 2.13 17.60 -10.12
N GLY A 90 0.92 18.21 -10.00
CA GLY A 90 0.52 19.38 -10.76
C GLY A 90 0.22 19.13 -12.24
N ARG A 91 0.23 17.85 -12.70
CA ARG A 91 -0.13 17.49 -14.07
C ARG A 91 -1.65 17.45 -14.22
N ARG A 92 -2.20 18.16 -15.19
CA ARG A 92 -3.65 18.27 -15.42
C ARG A 92 -4.32 16.91 -15.57
N GLU A 93 -3.78 16.06 -16.45
CA GLU A 93 -4.32 14.72 -16.73
C GLU A 93 -4.32 13.85 -15.46
N TRP A 94 -3.25 13.87 -14.68
CA TRP A 94 -3.17 13.13 -13.42
C TRP A 94 -4.11 13.69 -12.37
N GLY A 95 -4.35 15.01 -12.37
CA GLY A 95 -5.37 15.64 -11.52
C GLY A 95 -6.78 15.11 -11.80
N GLN A 96 -7.13 14.80 -13.05
CA GLN A 96 -8.40 14.13 -13.37
C GLN A 96 -8.45 12.70 -12.79
N LEU A 97 -7.33 11.97 -12.83
CA LEU A 97 -7.24 10.63 -12.27
C LEU A 97 -7.31 10.63 -10.73
N VAL A 98 -6.74 11.63 -10.06
CA VAL A 98 -6.93 11.85 -8.62
C VAL A 98 -8.41 12.02 -8.28
N ARG A 99 -9.12 12.85 -9.04
CA ARG A 99 -10.57 13.04 -8.87
C ARG A 99 -11.35 11.76 -9.15
N ALA A 100 -10.98 10.99 -10.18
CA ALA A 100 -11.61 9.71 -10.51
C ALA A 100 -11.50 8.72 -9.33
N TYR A 101 -10.33 8.60 -8.71
CA TYR A 101 -10.12 7.77 -7.52
C TYR A 101 -11.11 8.13 -6.40
N TYR A 102 -11.15 9.40 -6.00
CA TYR A 102 -12.04 9.84 -4.93
C TYR A 102 -13.51 9.81 -5.31
N THR A 103 -13.84 9.92 -6.59
CA THR A 103 -15.21 9.72 -7.07
C THR A 103 -15.64 8.26 -6.92
N LEU A 104 -14.80 7.31 -7.32
CA LEU A 104 -15.07 5.88 -7.14
C LEU A 104 -15.18 5.51 -5.66
N GLU A 105 -14.31 6.06 -4.82
CA GLU A 105 -14.37 5.89 -3.37
C GLU A 105 -15.71 6.39 -2.80
N ALA A 106 -16.11 7.62 -3.13
CA ALA A 106 -17.35 8.23 -2.65
C ALA A 106 -18.62 7.52 -3.14
N LEU A 107 -18.54 6.86 -4.30
CA LEU A 107 -19.64 6.05 -4.85
C LEU A 107 -19.63 4.59 -4.33
N GLY A 108 -18.64 4.20 -3.53
CA GLY A 108 -18.48 2.82 -3.02
C GLY A 108 -18.02 1.82 -4.08
N GLU A 109 -17.45 2.30 -5.19
CA GLU A 109 -17.09 1.49 -6.36
C GLU A 109 -15.59 1.20 -6.47
N LEU A 110 -14.78 1.73 -5.54
CA LEU A 110 -13.33 1.67 -5.63
C LEU A 110 -12.82 0.22 -5.64
N GLU A 111 -13.31 -0.63 -4.73
CA GLU A 111 -12.87 -2.03 -4.65
C GLU A 111 -13.11 -2.79 -5.97
N ARG A 112 -14.23 -2.52 -6.62
CA ARG A 112 -14.63 -3.17 -7.86
C ARG A 112 -13.91 -2.64 -9.09
N LEU A 113 -13.53 -1.36 -9.09
CA LEU A 113 -13.09 -0.64 -10.28
C LEU A 113 -11.64 -0.15 -10.26
N ASP A 114 -10.95 -0.18 -9.12
CA ASP A 114 -9.55 0.28 -9.01
C ASP A 114 -8.63 -0.42 -10.03
N ALA A 115 -8.60 -1.74 -10.03
CA ALA A 115 -7.80 -2.52 -10.99
C ALA A 115 -8.27 -2.32 -12.44
N LYS A 116 -9.59 -2.21 -12.66
CA LYS A 116 -10.14 -2.00 -14.01
C LYS A 116 -9.75 -0.66 -14.62
N LEU A 117 -9.62 0.39 -13.81
CA LEU A 117 -9.19 1.70 -14.28
C LEU A 117 -7.70 1.66 -14.67
N PHE A 118 -6.86 1.00 -13.90
CA PHE A 118 -5.49 0.72 -14.30
C PHE A 118 -5.42 -0.06 -15.61
N ASP A 119 -6.16 -1.15 -15.76
CA ASP A 119 -6.21 -1.96 -16.98
C ASP A 119 -6.69 -1.17 -18.19
N ALA A 120 -7.72 -0.33 -18.02
CA ALA A 120 -8.25 0.51 -19.09
C ALA A 120 -7.16 1.44 -19.65
N ILE A 121 -6.38 2.06 -18.77
CA ILE A 121 -5.33 3.00 -19.18
C ILE A 121 -4.11 2.25 -19.76
N HIS A 122 -3.60 1.22 -19.07
CA HIS A 122 -2.29 0.63 -19.39
C HIS A 122 -2.37 -0.58 -20.33
N ALA A 123 -3.37 -1.47 -20.14
CA ALA A 123 -3.52 -2.65 -20.98
C ALA A 123 -4.35 -2.38 -22.24
N LYS A 124 -5.42 -1.57 -22.11
CA LYS A 124 -6.33 -1.26 -23.21
C LYS A 124 -6.00 0.07 -23.90
N HIS A 125 -5.03 0.83 -23.38
CA HIS A 125 -4.57 2.13 -23.91
C HIS A 125 -5.68 3.17 -24.10
N GLN A 126 -6.72 3.12 -23.25
CA GLN A 126 -7.80 4.09 -23.25
C GLN A 126 -7.30 5.45 -22.73
N GLN A 127 -7.68 6.53 -23.41
CA GLN A 127 -7.30 7.91 -23.05
C GLN A 127 -8.29 8.47 -22.02
N LEU A 128 -8.15 8.05 -20.76
CA LEU A 128 -9.06 8.41 -19.66
C LEU A 128 -8.50 9.58 -18.83
N PHE A 129 -8.20 10.70 -19.49
CA PHE A 129 -7.50 11.84 -18.89
C PHE A 129 -8.35 13.11 -18.79
N ASP A 130 -9.64 13.03 -19.05
CA ASP A 130 -10.61 14.12 -18.92
C ASP A 130 -11.93 13.61 -18.36
N LEU A 131 -12.81 14.54 -17.96
CA LEU A 131 -14.09 14.21 -17.34
C LEU A 131 -14.99 13.38 -18.26
N ASP A 132 -15.07 13.72 -19.53
CA ASP A 132 -16.04 13.08 -20.43
C ASP A 132 -15.64 11.64 -20.75
N SER A 133 -14.35 11.37 -20.99
CA SER A 133 -13.83 10.02 -21.15
C SER A 133 -13.99 9.17 -19.88
N LEU A 134 -13.76 9.74 -18.71
CA LEU A 134 -13.97 9.06 -17.43
C LEU A 134 -15.46 8.76 -17.14
N VAL A 135 -16.38 9.68 -17.49
CA VAL A 135 -17.84 9.45 -17.40
C VAL A 135 -18.26 8.32 -18.32
N GLY A 136 -17.77 8.30 -19.58
CA GLY A 136 -18.05 7.22 -20.53
C GLY A 136 -17.58 5.86 -20.00
N TRP A 137 -16.33 5.80 -19.54
CA TRP A 137 -15.77 4.59 -18.94
C TRP A 137 -16.56 4.13 -17.70
N ALA A 138 -16.97 5.05 -16.83
CA ALA A 138 -17.77 4.73 -15.65
C ALA A 138 -19.14 4.14 -16.03
N ALA A 139 -19.80 4.70 -17.06
CA ALA A 139 -21.07 4.19 -17.58
C ALA A 139 -20.93 2.78 -18.16
N GLU A 140 -19.88 2.52 -18.94
CA GLU A 140 -19.55 1.17 -19.46
C GLU A 140 -19.31 0.14 -18.34
N ASN A 141 -18.91 0.62 -17.16
CA ASN A 141 -18.69 -0.20 -15.96
C ASN A 141 -19.87 -0.18 -14.97
N GLY A 142 -21.05 0.27 -15.39
CA GLY A 142 -22.31 0.16 -14.64
C GLY A 142 -22.56 1.27 -13.61
N ILE A 143 -21.82 2.38 -13.67
CA ILE A 143 -22.10 3.57 -12.87
C ILE A 143 -22.97 4.52 -13.68
N ASP A 144 -24.04 5.06 -13.08
CA ASP A 144 -24.83 6.12 -13.71
C ASP A 144 -23.95 7.33 -14.07
N ALA A 145 -23.98 7.73 -15.34
CA ALA A 145 -23.12 8.79 -15.88
C ALA A 145 -23.37 10.15 -15.21
N SER A 146 -24.62 10.48 -14.90
CA SER A 146 -24.99 11.74 -14.24
C SER A 146 -24.51 11.77 -12.79
N LYS A 147 -24.65 10.64 -12.10
CA LYS A 147 -24.16 10.44 -10.73
C LYS A 147 -22.64 10.56 -10.62
N PHE A 148 -21.91 9.89 -11.54
CA PHE A 148 -20.45 10.01 -11.59
C PHE A 148 -20.02 11.45 -11.85
N ARG A 149 -20.59 12.12 -12.86
CA ARG A 149 -20.30 13.52 -13.20
C ARG A 149 -20.56 14.47 -12.03
N ALA A 150 -21.73 14.34 -11.39
CA ALA A 150 -22.09 15.19 -10.24
C ALA A 150 -21.09 15.01 -9.08
N GLN A 151 -20.75 13.78 -8.74
CA GLN A 151 -19.81 13.50 -7.68
C GLN A 151 -18.40 14.00 -8.04
N PHE A 152 -17.91 13.72 -9.26
CA PHE A 152 -16.59 14.13 -9.74
C PHE A 152 -16.38 15.65 -9.67
N THR A 153 -17.40 16.44 -9.97
CA THR A 153 -17.35 17.91 -9.96
C THR A 153 -17.66 18.53 -8.60
N SER A 154 -17.97 17.70 -7.60
CA SER A 154 -18.38 18.18 -6.29
C SER A 154 -17.25 18.91 -5.53
N PRO A 155 -17.61 19.83 -4.63
CA PRO A 155 -16.64 20.47 -3.73
C PRO A 155 -15.89 19.47 -2.84
N GLU A 156 -16.57 18.37 -2.45
CA GLU A 156 -15.98 17.31 -1.64
C GLU A 156 -14.79 16.65 -2.35
N ILE A 157 -14.97 16.22 -3.60
CA ILE A 157 -13.91 15.61 -4.40
C ILE A 157 -12.78 16.61 -4.67
N SER A 158 -13.11 17.88 -4.88
CA SER A 158 -12.11 18.94 -5.02
C SER A 158 -11.25 19.06 -3.77
N ALA A 159 -11.86 19.06 -2.59
CA ALA A 159 -11.16 19.15 -1.31
C ALA A 159 -10.28 17.91 -1.06
N LYS A 160 -10.78 16.69 -1.35
CA LYS A 160 -10.00 15.45 -1.23
C LYS A 160 -8.78 15.46 -2.15
N ALA A 161 -8.94 15.87 -3.41
CA ALA A 161 -7.85 15.97 -4.38
C ALA A 161 -6.77 16.97 -3.92
N MET A 162 -7.17 18.16 -3.46
CA MET A 162 -6.22 19.15 -2.91
C MET A 162 -5.48 18.63 -1.68
N ARG A 163 -6.16 17.91 -0.79
CA ARG A 163 -5.55 17.30 0.40
C ARG A 163 -4.54 16.22 0.03
N ALA A 164 -4.82 15.38 -0.96
CA ALA A 164 -3.89 14.36 -1.44
C ALA A 164 -2.62 14.98 -2.02
N ASP A 165 -2.75 16.01 -2.83
CA ASP A 165 -1.61 16.75 -3.37
C ASP A 165 -0.83 17.49 -2.25
N GLN A 166 -1.51 18.03 -1.22
CA GLN A 166 -0.83 18.60 -0.07
C GLN A 166 -0.06 17.52 0.71
N LEU A 167 -0.68 16.38 0.99
CA LEU A 167 -0.03 15.28 1.69
C LEU A 167 1.22 14.80 0.94
N SER A 168 1.17 14.71 -0.39
CA SER A 168 2.34 14.34 -1.19
C SER A 168 3.50 15.33 -1.04
N ARG A 169 3.21 16.63 -0.89
CA ARG A 169 4.22 17.66 -0.62
C ARG A 169 4.80 17.54 0.79
N ASP A 170 3.94 17.34 1.80
CA ASP A 170 4.34 17.19 3.21
C ASP A 170 5.28 15.99 3.39
N TYR A 171 4.98 14.87 2.70
CA TYR A 171 5.83 13.68 2.64
C TYR A 171 7.02 13.82 1.67
N LYS A 172 7.17 14.96 0.98
CA LYS A 172 8.22 15.22 -0.03
C LYS A 172 8.29 14.11 -1.09
N ILE A 173 7.12 13.68 -1.58
CA ILE A 173 7.02 12.65 -2.61
C ILE A 173 7.42 13.26 -3.96
N ASN A 174 8.44 12.69 -4.60
CA ASN A 174 8.98 13.13 -5.88
C ASN A 174 8.83 12.10 -7.01
N GLY A 175 8.26 10.93 -6.71
CA GLY A 175 8.00 9.86 -7.66
C GLY A 175 6.97 8.87 -7.12
N VAL A 176 6.38 8.09 -8.01
CA VAL A 176 5.41 7.04 -7.67
C VAL A 176 5.70 5.76 -8.48
N PRO A 177 5.42 4.57 -7.92
CA PRO A 177 4.85 4.37 -6.60
C PRO A 177 5.85 4.66 -5.48
N THR A 178 5.35 5.12 -4.34
CA THR A 178 6.14 5.25 -3.11
C THR A 178 5.33 4.70 -1.94
N LEU A 179 5.94 3.79 -1.16
CA LEU A 179 5.38 3.30 0.10
C LEU A 179 6.06 4.00 1.27
N THR A 180 5.25 4.47 2.23
CA THR A 180 5.74 5.05 3.48
C THR A 180 5.13 4.36 4.68
N VAL A 181 5.86 4.32 5.80
CA VAL A 181 5.42 3.66 7.04
C VAL A 181 5.48 4.65 8.19
N ALA A 182 4.41 4.69 8.98
CA ALA A 182 4.26 5.47 10.22
C ALA A 182 4.58 6.97 10.06
N GLY A 183 4.52 7.51 8.85
CA GLY A 183 4.94 8.90 8.59
C GLY A 183 6.43 9.16 8.79
N LYS A 184 7.23 8.14 9.03
CA LYS A 184 8.66 8.23 9.37
C LYS A 184 9.58 7.69 8.27
N TYR A 185 9.19 6.60 7.63
CA TYR A 185 10.04 5.86 6.71
C TYR A 185 9.47 5.85 5.30
N ARG A 186 10.35 5.96 4.31
CA ARG A 186 10.06 5.70 2.90
C ARG A 186 10.81 4.42 2.52
N ALA A 187 10.09 3.37 2.17
CA ALA A 187 10.68 2.10 1.74
C ALA A 187 11.44 2.26 0.42
N ILE A 188 12.62 1.64 0.35
CA ILE A 188 13.47 1.58 -0.83
C ILE A 188 13.72 0.10 -1.09
N GLY A 189 13.18 -0.44 -2.20
CA GLY A 189 13.41 -1.82 -2.59
C GLY A 189 14.15 -1.87 -3.92
N LYS A 190 14.93 -2.93 -4.13
CA LYS A 190 15.56 -3.21 -5.43
C LYS A 190 14.53 -3.60 -6.50
N ASP A 191 13.38 -4.11 -6.07
CA ASP A 191 12.19 -4.46 -6.87
C ASP A 191 10.93 -4.34 -6.00
N PHE A 192 9.74 -4.55 -6.57
CA PHE A 192 8.49 -4.44 -5.83
C PHE A 192 8.32 -5.47 -4.71
N PRO A 193 8.63 -6.76 -4.90
CA PRO A 193 8.61 -7.73 -3.81
C PRO A 193 9.50 -7.34 -2.63
N ASP A 194 10.71 -6.85 -2.90
CA ASP A 194 11.63 -6.39 -1.87
C ASP A 194 11.12 -5.14 -1.16
N MET A 195 10.55 -4.18 -1.89
CA MET A 195 9.92 -2.99 -1.30
C MET A 195 8.74 -3.37 -0.38
N LEU A 196 7.92 -4.34 -0.74
CA LEU A 196 6.82 -4.84 0.09
C LEU A 196 7.33 -5.58 1.34
N ARG A 197 8.39 -6.40 1.20
CA ARG A 197 9.08 -7.04 2.34
C ARG A 197 9.59 -6.00 3.33
N ILE A 198 10.34 -5.00 2.84
CA ILE A 198 10.88 -3.89 3.67
C ILE A 198 9.75 -3.13 4.34
N THR A 199 8.65 -2.85 3.63
CA THR A 199 7.47 -2.17 4.20
C THR A 199 6.90 -2.95 5.37
N ARG A 200 6.74 -4.28 5.25
CA ARG A 200 6.27 -5.15 6.34
C ARG A 200 7.22 -5.11 7.54
N GLU A 201 8.51 -5.25 7.32
CA GLU A 201 9.52 -5.23 8.38
C GLU A 201 9.56 -3.89 9.13
N LEU A 202 9.37 -2.76 8.43
CA LEU A 202 9.24 -1.44 9.04
C LEU A 202 7.95 -1.31 9.88
N VAL A 203 6.84 -1.93 9.44
CA VAL A 203 5.60 -2.01 10.25
C VAL A 203 5.84 -2.82 11.52
N GLU A 204 6.48 -3.97 11.41
CA GLU A 204 6.83 -4.83 12.56
C GLU A 204 7.73 -4.09 13.56
N GLN A 205 8.73 -3.35 13.06
CA GLN A 205 9.61 -2.52 13.88
C GLN A 205 8.85 -1.43 14.67
N GLU A 206 7.87 -0.76 14.04
CA GLU A 206 7.05 0.28 14.70
C GLU A 206 6.09 -0.29 15.74
N THR A 207 5.75 -1.57 15.64
CA THR A 207 4.86 -2.23 16.61
C THR A 207 5.59 -2.85 17.80
N ALA A 208 6.90 -3.03 17.70
CA ALA A 208 7.73 -3.56 18.77
C ALA A 208 8.21 -2.46 19.74
N ASN A 209 8.02 -1.18 19.41
CA ASN A 209 8.38 -0.01 20.20
C ASN A 209 7.14 0.60 20.88
#